data_348e1de2ed47aedd0f620b366227d656
#
_entry.id   348e1de2ed47aedd0f620b366227d656
#
_cell.length_a   1.000
_cell.length_b   1.000
_cell.length_c   1.000
_cell.angle_alpha   90.00
_cell.angle_beta   90.00
_cell.angle_gamma   90.00
#
_symmetry.space_group_name_H-M   'P 1'
#
loop_
_entity.id
_entity.type
_entity.pdbx_description
1 polymer ?
#
loop_
_entity_poly.entity_id
_entity_poly.type
_entity_poly.pdbx_seq_one_letter_code
_entity_poly.pdbx_strand_id
1 'polypeptide(L)'
;SWLICGPPGSGRSNMARAFAAALESPDHGMSAEPTRVTQQVLAGTHPDVTVLTTNKVTIGIDQVREIITTSEQMPATAPWRIIIIEDVDRMLERTTNVLLKEIEEPAEHCIWLLCAPSAQDVLPTIRSRTRIVNLAVPSTQAVAGFLTSTTNVEPKVAQRAARLAEGHIGIAKLYATDERVMSDRDELVVGVLNLARASDAVLLAGNLIDNAKAQAEADANRITAGQEAEFRRINGLAPSDRIPPKLR
;
A
#
# COMPACT_ATOMS: atom_id res chain seq x y z
N SER A 1 1.53 -12.52 16.42
CA SER A 1 1.98 -11.31 15.72
C SER A 1 3.00 -11.61 14.65
N TRP A 2 2.89 -10.98 13.49
CA TRP A 2 3.73 -11.19 12.31
C TRP A 2 4.35 -9.89 11.83
N LEU A 3 5.60 -9.92 11.36
CA LEU A 3 6.29 -8.82 10.72
C LEU A 3 6.63 -9.20 9.27
N ILE A 4 5.94 -8.59 8.33
CA ILE A 4 6.09 -8.82 6.89
C ILE A 4 7.05 -7.77 6.34
N CYS A 5 8.23 -8.20 5.94
CA CYS A 5 9.30 -7.34 5.45
C CYS A 5 9.46 -7.49 3.94
N GLY A 6 9.70 -6.37 3.27
CA GLY A 6 10.00 -6.34 1.84
C GLY A 6 10.24 -4.93 1.36
N PRO A 7 11.12 -4.71 0.38
CA PRO A 7 11.41 -3.36 -0.12
C PRO A 7 10.14 -2.68 -0.66
N PRO A 8 10.14 -1.36 -0.79
CA PRO A 8 9.03 -0.63 -1.42
C PRO A 8 8.63 -1.28 -2.74
N GLY A 9 7.32 -1.47 -2.95
CA GLY A 9 6.79 -2.09 -4.16
C GLY A 9 6.85 -3.62 -4.23
N SER A 10 7.40 -4.31 -3.24
CA SER A 10 7.42 -5.79 -3.17
C SER A 10 6.05 -6.43 -2.93
N GLY A 11 5.03 -5.62 -2.60
CA GLY A 11 3.68 -6.11 -2.33
C GLY A 11 3.41 -6.50 -0.88
N ARG A 12 4.23 -6.06 0.10
CA ARG A 12 4.07 -6.40 1.52
C ARG A 12 2.67 -6.09 2.07
N SER A 13 2.11 -4.91 1.78
CA SER A 13 0.76 -4.54 2.20
C SER A 13 -0.31 -5.41 1.52
N ASN A 14 -0.12 -5.75 0.25
CA ASN A 14 -1.01 -6.66 -0.46
C ASN A 14 -0.93 -8.09 0.12
N MET A 15 0.27 -8.55 0.49
CA MET A 15 0.45 -9.84 1.16
C MET A 15 -0.26 -9.86 2.52
N ALA A 16 -0.11 -8.79 3.33
CA ALA A 16 -0.81 -8.68 4.61
C ALA A 16 -2.34 -8.75 4.43
N ARG A 17 -2.88 -8.03 3.47
CA ARG A 17 -4.32 -8.06 3.14
C ARG A 17 -4.77 -9.41 2.60
N ALA A 18 -3.99 -10.03 1.72
CA ALA A 18 -4.30 -11.37 1.20
C ALA A 18 -4.28 -12.43 2.32
N PHE A 19 -3.31 -12.33 3.23
CA PHE A 19 -3.25 -13.22 4.38
C PHE A 19 -4.43 -13.00 5.34
N ALA A 20 -4.78 -11.75 5.62
CA ALA A 20 -5.99 -11.42 6.37
C ALA A 20 -7.25 -11.98 5.70
N ALA A 21 -7.40 -11.81 4.38
CA ALA A 21 -8.53 -12.36 3.63
C ALA A 21 -8.60 -13.89 3.72
N ALA A 22 -7.48 -14.58 3.65
CA ALA A 22 -7.43 -16.04 3.79
C ALA A 22 -7.79 -16.51 5.21
N LEU A 23 -7.42 -15.76 6.24
CA LEU A 23 -7.78 -16.08 7.63
C LEU A 23 -9.27 -15.88 7.92
N GLU A 24 -9.88 -14.86 7.33
CA GLU A 24 -11.29 -14.52 7.54
C GLU A 24 -12.24 -15.28 6.62
N SER A 25 -11.76 -15.74 5.48
CA SER A 25 -12.61 -16.43 4.50
C SER A 25 -12.86 -17.88 4.91
N PRO A 26 -14.11 -18.39 4.79
CA PRO A 26 -14.44 -19.79 5.12
C PRO A 26 -13.67 -20.83 4.29
N ASP A 27 -13.25 -20.44 3.10
CA ASP A 27 -12.48 -21.29 2.17
C ASP A 27 -10.95 -21.15 2.35
N HIS A 28 -10.51 -20.35 3.30
CA HIS A 28 -9.09 -20.04 3.55
C HIS A 28 -8.30 -19.61 2.31
N GLY A 29 -8.97 -18.97 1.36
CA GLY A 29 -8.36 -18.51 0.11
C GLY A 29 -8.08 -19.62 -0.90
N MET A 30 -8.70 -20.79 -0.75
CA MET A 30 -8.50 -21.96 -1.65
C MET A 30 -9.40 -21.94 -2.88
N SER A 31 -10.43 -21.11 -2.93
CA SER A 31 -11.32 -20.99 -4.08
C SER A 31 -10.65 -20.25 -5.24
N ALA A 32 -10.97 -20.66 -6.47
CA ALA A 32 -10.48 -20.02 -7.68
C ALA A 32 -10.98 -18.58 -7.83
N GLU A 33 -12.19 -18.30 -7.31
CA GLU A 33 -12.80 -16.97 -7.30
C GLU A 33 -12.79 -16.36 -5.89
N PRO A 34 -12.55 -15.03 -5.77
CA PRO A 34 -12.58 -14.36 -4.48
C PRO A 34 -13.96 -14.42 -3.84
N THR A 35 -14.03 -14.89 -2.60
CA THR A 35 -15.27 -14.86 -1.82
C THR A 35 -15.69 -13.43 -1.51
N ARG A 36 -16.92 -13.24 -1.04
CA ARG A 36 -17.40 -11.93 -0.58
C ARG A 36 -16.50 -11.36 0.54
N VAL A 37 -16.07 -12.20 1.47
CA VAL A 37 -15.15 -11.83 2.56
C VAL A 37 -13.82 -11.36 1.99
N THR A 38 -13.22 -12.12 1.07
CA THR A 38 -11.99 -11.75 0.39
C THR A 38 -12.12 -10.39 -0.29
N GLN A 39 -13.23 -10.15 -1.00
CA GLN A 39 -13.49 -8.85 -1.65
C GLN A 39 -13.60 -7.70 -0.64
N GLN A 40 -14.29 -7.91 0.48
CA GLN A 40 -14.43 -6.91 1.55
C GLN A 40 -13.07 -6.57 2.20
N VAL A 41 -12.25 -7.57 2.49
CA VAL A 41 -10.91 -7.34 3.07
C VAL A 41 -10.01 -6.57 2.11
N LEU A 42 -9.99 -6.97 0.84
CA LEU A 42 -9.18 -6.28 -0.19
C LEU A 42 -9.67 -4.85 -0.47
N ALA A 43 -10.97 -4.62 -0.38
CA ALA A 43 -11.58 -3.28 -0.49
C ALA A 43 -11.43 -2.43 0.78
N GLY A 44 -10.94 -3.01 1.90
CA GLY A 44 -10.81 -2.30 3.19
C GLY A 44 -12.13 -2.02 3.89
N THR A 45 -13.19 -2.80 3.59
CA THR A 45 -14.55 -2.62 4.13
C THR A 45 -14.99 -3.72 5.09
N HIS A 46 -14.09 -4.68 5.40
CA HIS A 46 -14.40 -5.75 6.33
C HIS A 46 -14.40 -5.23 7.79
N PRO A 47 -15.45 -5.48 8.59
CA PRO A 47 -15.60 -4.89 9.93
C PRO A 47 -14.55 -5.38 10.93
N ASP A 48 -14.01 -6.59 10.73
CA ASP A 48 -13.05 -7.21 11.63
C ASP A 48 -11.59 -7.05 11.20
N VAL A 49 -11.33 -6.35 10.08
CA VAL A 49 -9.99 -6.05 9.59
C VAL A 49 -9.77 -4.54 9.60
N THR A 50 -8.84 -4.09 10.43
CA THR A 50 -8.48 -2.68 10.55
C THR A 50 -7.09 -2.44 9.99
N VAL A 51 -6.95 -1.44 9.11
CA VAL A 51 -5.66 -1.09 8.50
C VAL A 51 -5.25 0.30 8.95
N LEU A 52 -4.09 0.40 9.61
CA LEU A 52 -3.45 1.67 9.89
C LEU A 52 -2.48 2.02 8.79
N THR A 53 -2.77 3.11 8.10
CA THR A 53 -1.87 3.76 7.15
C THR A 53 -1.63 5.20 7.57
N THR A 54 -0.53 5.80 7.15
CA THR A 54 -0.28 7.22 7.41
C THR A 54 0.31 7.90 6.19
N ASN A 55 -0.22 9.06 5.87
CA ASN A 55 0.37 9.99 4.88
C ASN A 55 1.42 10.92 5.52
N LYS A 56 1.57 10.87 6.87
CA LYS A 56 2.55 11.66 7.61
C LYS A 56 3.89 10.93 7.64
N VAL A 57 4.93 11.65 7.99
CA VAL A 57 6.28 11.08 8.18
C VAL A 57 6.31 10.06 9.32
N THR A 58 5.49 10.24 10.35
CA THR A 58 5.43 9.38 11.52
C THR A 58 4.00 8.96 11.87
N ILE A 59 3.86 7.76 12.43
CA ILE A 59 2.62 7.26 13.03
C ILE A 59 2.50 7.82 14.45
N GLY A 60 1.39 8.53 14.71
CA GLY A 60 1.12 9.16 15.99
C GLY A 60 0.68 8.18 17.08
N ILE A 61 0.97 8.53 18.34
CA ILE A 61 0.63 7.68 19.51
C ILE A 61 -0.88 7.50 19.67
N ASP A 62 -1.68 8.51 19.35
CA ASP A 62 -3.14 8.44 19.47
C ASP A 62 -3.76 7.47 18.48
N GLN A 63 -3.24 7.41 17.24
CA GLN A 63 -3.64 6.41 16.25
C GLN A 63 -3.36 4.99 16.73
N VAL A 64 -2.21 4.78 17.38
CA VAL A 64 -1.85 3.46 17.93
C VAL A 64 -2.74 3.09 19.11
N ARG A 65 -3.09 4.03 19.99
CA ARG A 65 -4.02 3.79 21.09
C ARG A 65 -5.43 3.42 20.61
N GLU A 66 -5.92 4.10 19.58
CA GLU A 66 -7.21 3.79 18.96
C GLU A 66 -7.24 2.36 18.41
N ILE A 67 -6.16 1.96 17.74
CA ILE A 67 -6.04 0.60 17.24
C ILE A 67 -5.93 -0.45 18.34
N ILE A 68 -5.23 -0.16 19.43
CA ILE A 68 -5.17 -1.05 20.59
C ILE A 68 -6.57 -1.26 21.16
N THR A 69 -7.33 -0.19 21.36
CA THR A 69 -8.73 -0.30 21.79
C THR A 69 -9.58 -1.15 20.83
N THR A 70 -9.31 -1.05 19.54
CA THR A 70 -9.99 -1.87 18.53
C THR A 70 -9.55 -3.34 18.60
N SER A 71 -8.28 -3.62 18.87
CA SER A 71 -7.73 -4.98 18.93
C SER A 71 -8.25 -5.80 20.11
N GLU A 72 -8.65 -5.13 21.19
CA GLU A 72 -9.25 -5.76 22.38
C GLU A 72 -10.72 -6.19 22.19
N GLN A 73 -11.36 -5.68 21.12
CA GLN A 73 -12.75 -6.03 20.83
C GLN A 73 -12.85 -7.42 20.18
N MET A 74 -13.85 -8.20 20.57
CA MET A 74 -14.15 -9.46 19.89
C MET A 74 -14.53 -9.22 18.43
N PRO A 75 -14.14 -10.13 17.50
CA PRO A 75 -14.58 -10.05 16.13
C PRO A 75 -16.10 -10.12 16.03
N ALA A 76 -16.68 -9.38 15.08
CA ALA A 76 -18.13 -9.24 14.94
C ALA A 76 -18.75 -10.28 13.98
N THR A 77 -18.03 -10.60 12.90
CA THR A 77 -18.57 -11.41 11.78
C THR A 77 -17.69 -12.57 11.36
N ALA A 78 -16.43 -12.56 11.76
CA ALA A 78 -15.41 -13.50 11.29
C ALA A 78 -14.62 -14.09 12.48
N PRO A 79 -13.75 -15.12 12.27
CA PRO A 79 -13.06 -15.79 13.37
C PRO A 79 -12.03 -14.91 14.09
N TRP A 80 -11.50 -13.89 13.40
CA TRP A 80 -10.36 -13.11 13.88
C TRP A 80 -10.63 -11.61 13.86
N ARG A 81 -10.06 -10.89 14.80
CA ARG A 81 -9.84 -9.45 14.74
C ARG A 81 -8.45 -9.22 14.17
N ILE A 82 -8.32 -8.68 12.96
CA ILE A 82 -7.02 -8.51 12.31
C ILE A 82 -6.65 -7.03 12.24
N ILE A 83 -5.47 -6.73 12.75
CA ILE A 83 -4.89 -5.38 12.72
C ILE A 83 -3.69 -5.39 11.79
N ILE A 84 -3.74 -4.59 10.73
CA ILE A 84 -2.64 -4.39 9.81
C ILE A 84 -2.04 -3.01 10.05
N ILE A 85 -0.75 -2.93 10.31
CA ILE A 85 -0.02 -1.65 10.40
C ILE A 85 0.94 -1.59 9.22
N GLU A 86 0.68 -0.69 8.29
CA GLU A 86 1.59 -0.40 7.21
C GLU A 86 2.68 0.57 7.67
N ASP A 87 3.93 0.34 7.24
CA ASP A 87 5.09 1.17 7.56
C ASP A 87 5.33 1.34 9.09
N VAL A 88 5.40 0.22 9.82
CA VAL A 88 5.66 0.21 11.26
C VAL A 88 7.01 0.85 11.63
N ASP A 89 7.95 0.90 10.69
CA ASP A 89 9.23 1.63 10.77
C ASP A 89 9.06 3.14 10.97
N ARG A 90 7.90 3.70 10.62
CA ARG A 90 7.55 5.11 10.87
C ARG A 90 7.07 5.39 12.30
N MET A 91 7.04 4.39 13.15
CA MET A 91 6.74 4.60 14.58
C MET A 91 7.98 5.09 15.32
N LEU A 92 7.80 6.16 16.10
CA LEU A 92 8.83 6.57 17.06
C LEU A 92 8.89 5.57 18.23
N GLU A 93 10.04 5.48 18.89
CA GLU A 93 10.25 4.55 20.02
C GLU A 93 9.16 4.65 21.09
N ARG A 94 8.75 5.88 21.44
CA ARG A 94 7.65 6.12 22.40
C ARG A 94 6.33 5.50 21.95
N THR A 95 6.02 5.59 20.66
CA THR A 95 4.79 5.02 20.07
C THR A 95 4.88 3.50 20.01
N THR A 96 6.04 2.97 19.64
CA THR A 96 6.33 1.55 19.62
C THR A 96 6.15 0.90 21.01
N ASN A 97 6.66 1.54 22.07
CA ASN A 97 6.58 1.01 23.43
C ASN A 97 5.13 0.79 23.92
N VAL A 98 4.18 1.60 23.44
CA VAL A 98 2.75 1.41 23.76
C VAL A 98 2.19 0.14 23.11
N LEU A 99 2.72 -0.26 21.95
CA LEU A 99 2.25 -1.43 21.19
C LEU A 99 2.86 -2.75 21.66
N LEU A 100 4.01 -2.72 22.38
CA LEU A 100 4.78 -3.93 22.67
C LEU A 100 3.98 -5.00 23.42
N LYS A 101 3.17 -4.60 24.38
CA LYS A 101 2.34 -5.52 25.17
C LYS A 101 1.36 -6.28 24.26
N GLU A 102 0.70 -5.56 23.36
CA GLU A 102 -0.31 -6.12 22.47
C GLU A 102 0.30 -7.06 21.40
N ILE A 103 1.56 -6.81 21.02
CA ILE A 103 2.28 -7.70 20.10
C ILE A 103 2.72 -8.98 20.80
N GLU A 104 3.15 -8.87 22.06
CA GLU A 104 3.65 -10.00 22.88
C GLU A 104 2.52 -10.91 23.31
N GLU A 105 1.46 -10.34 23.87
CA GLU A 105 0.29 -11.03 24.39
C GLU A 105 -0.99 -10.45 23.76
N PRO A 106 -1.24 -10.74 22.46
CA PRO A 106 -2.43 -10.22 21.79
C PRO A 106 -3.71 -10.74 22.45
N ALA A 107 -4.76 -9.92 22.41
CA ALA A 107 -6.08 -10.33 22.87
C ALA A 107 -6.53 -11.62 22.17
N GLU A 108 -7.42 -12.40 22.83
CA GLU A 108 -7.98 -13.61 22.26
C GLU A 108 -8.65 -13.29 20.91
N HIS A 109 -8.40 -14.12 19.90
CA HIS A 109 -8.84 -13.91 18.51
C HIS A 109 -8.28 -12.66 17.82
N CYS A 110 -7.21 -12.02 18.32
CA CYS A 110 -6.54 -10.91 17.67
C CYS A 110 -5.26 -11.33 16.96
N ILE A 111 -5.08 -10.88 15.71
CA ILE A 111 -3.87 -11.10 14.90
C ILE A 111 -3.30 -9.75 14.46
N TRP A 112 -2.01 -9.55 14.75
CA TRP A 112 -1.26 -8.38 14.31
C TRP A 112 -0.39 -8.69 13.11
N LEU A 113 -0.57 -7.91 12.04
CA LEU A 113 0.22 -7.97 10.80
C LEU A 113 0.95 -6.63 10.63
N LEU A 114 2.24 -6.62 10.90
CA LEU A 114 3.08 -5.43 10.80
C LEU A 114 3.85 -5.46 9.49
N CYS A 115 3.93 -4.35 8.79
CA CYS A 115 4.68 -4.24 7.54
C CYS A 115 5.84 -3.25 7.68
N ALA A 116 7.02 -3.61 7.16
CA ALA A 116 8.20 -2.75 7.13
C ALA A 116 9.04 -2.98 5.87
N PRO A 117 9.87 -2.01 5.44
CA PRO A 117 10.79 -2.19 4.31
C PRO A 117 11.79 -3.32 4.56
N SER A 118 12.35 -3.37 5.75
CA SER A 118 13.22 -4.46 6.19
C SER A 118 13.08 -4.69 7.70
N ALA A 119 13.53 -5.86 8.18
CA ALA A 119 13.54 -6.13 9.61
C ALA A 119 14.51 -5.21 10.37
N GLN A 120 15.57 -4.71 9.73
CA GLN A 120 16.55 -3.80 10.33
C GLN A 120 15.97 -2.42 10.61
N ASP A 121 14.96 -1.99 9.85
CA ASP A 121 14.29 -0.69 10.02
C ASP A 121 13.33 -0.67 11.21
N VAL A 122 13.09 -1.83 11.81
CA VAL A 122 12.17 -1.98 12.95
C VAL A 122 12.96 -2.19 14.24
N LEU A 123 12.49 -1.59 15.34
CA LEU A 123 13.13 -1.71 16.64
C LEU A 123 13.31 -3.18 17.07
N PRO A 124 14.46 -3.54 17.68
CA PRO A 124 14.72 -4.90 18.14
C PRO A 124 13.63 -5.47 19.06
N THR A 125 12.97 -4.60 19.81
CA THR A 125 11.87 -4.95 20.73
C THR A 125 10.63 -5.49 20.02
N ILE A 126 10.29 -4.98 18.82
CA ILE A 126 9.23 -5.55 17.96
C ILE A 126 9.71 -6.85 17.32
N ARG A 127 10.93 -6.84 16.75
CA ARG A 127 11.48 -8.01 16.06
C ARG A 127 11.52 -9.27 16.91
N SER A 128 11.88 -9.12 18.19
CA SER A 128 11.96 -10.26 19.12
C SER A 128 10.60 -10.87 19.48
N ARG A 129 9.50 -10.13 19.23
CA ARG A 129 8.11 -10.52 19.59
C ARG A 129 7.26 -10.89 18.40
N THR A 130 7.83 -10.84 17.20
CA THR A 130 7.09 -11.11 15.96
C THR A 130 7.71 -12.25 15.16
N ARG A 131 6.88 -12.97 14.40
CA ARG A 131 7.37 -13.91 13.39
C ARG A 131 7.68 -13.14 12.12
N ILE A 132 8.94 -13.16 11.70
CA ILE A 132 9.40 -12.39 10.54
C ILE A 132 9.18 -13.21 9.27
N VAL A 133 8.55 -12.57 8.28
CA VAL A 133 8.38 -13.08 6.92
C VAL A 133 9.05 -12.11 5.96
N ASN A 134 10.09 -12.55 5.28
CA ASN A 134 10.78 -11.73 4.28
C ASN A 134 10.25 -12.03 2.88
N LEU A 135 9.75 -11.02 2.20
CA LEU A 135 9.36 -11.11 0.81
C LEU A 135 10.58 -10.95 -0.07
N ALA A 136 10.75 -11.88 -0.99
CA ALA A 136 11.77 -11.74 -2.03
C ALA A 136 11.38 -10.63 -3.02
N VAL A 137 12.38 -9.92 -3.53
CA VAL A 137 12.17 -9.01 -4.66
C VAL A 137 11.78 -9.87 -5.87
N PRO A 138 10.63 -9.62 -6.51
CA PRO A 138 10.22 -10.42 -7.65
C PRO A 138 11.18 -10.20 -8.82
N SER A 139 11.47 -11.29 -9.56
CA SER A 139 12.29 -11.20 -10.76
C SER A 139 11.58 -10.40 -11.85
N THR A 140 12.35 -9.79 -12.76
CA THR A 140 11.80 -9.07 -13.92
C THR A 140 10.83 -9.93 -14.72
N GLN A 141 11.13 -11.23 -14.85
CA GLN A 141 10.28 -12.18 -15.57
C GLN A 141 8.95 -12.41 -14.84
N ALA A 142 8.98 -12.55 -13.52
CA ALA A 142 7.77 -12.70 -12.71
C ALA A 142 6.87 -11.46 -12.78
N VAL A 143 7.48 -10.26 -12.70
CA VAL A 143 6.74 -8.98 -12.83
C VAL A 143 6.15 -8.85 -14.24
N ALA A 144 6.90 -9.16 -15.30
CA ALA A 144 6.40 -9.09 -16.68
C ALA A 144 5.24 -10.08 -16.89
N GLY A 145 5.35 -11.31 -16.40
CA GLY A 145 4.28 -12.30 -16.44
C GLY A 145 3.02 -11.84 -15.68
N PHE A 146 3.19 -11.27 -14.50
CA PHE A 146 2.08 -10.67 -13.74
C PHE A 146 1.39 -9.54 -14.51
N LEU A 147 2.15 -8.62 -15.11
CA LEU A 147 1.58 -7.53 -15.91
C LEU A 147 0.80 -8.07 -17.10
N THR A 148 1.35 -9.03 -17.84
CA THR A 148 0.67 -9.63 -19.00
C THR A 148 -0.63 -10.34 -18.60
N SER A 149 -0.68 -10.96 -17.42
CA SER A 149 -1.88 -11.68 -16.96
C SER A 149 -2.94 -10.78 -16.33
N THR A 150 -2.57 -9.62 -15.78
CA THR A 150 -3.48 -8.74 -15.04
C THR A 150 -3.84 -7.45 -15.78
N THR A 151 -3.03 -7.05 -16.75
CA THR A 151 -3.26 -5.87 -17.58
C THR A 151 -3.18 -6.29 -19.04
N ASN A 152 -4.07 -5.89 -19.86
CA ASN A 152 -4.11 -6.30 -21.26
C ASN A 152 -3.03 -5.59 -22.11
N VAL A 153 -1.77 -5.61 -21.64
CA VAL A 153 -0.63 -4.96 -22.29
C VAL A 153 0.19 -5.95 -23.11
N GLU A 154 0.82 -5.45 -24.17
CA GLU A 154 1.70 -6.25 -25.00
C GLU A 154 2.89 -6.81 -24.19
N PRO A 155 3.32 -8.07 -24.40
CA PRO A 155 4.44 -8.68 -23.67
C PRO A 155 5.75 -7.87 -23.69
N LYS A 156 6.04 -7.19 -24.82
CA LYS A 156 7.23 -6.32 -24.94
C LYS A 156 7.15 -5.11 -24.01
N VAL A 157 5.97 -4.49 -23.90
CA VAL A 157 5.72 -3.35 -23.00
C VAL A 157 5.83 -3.83 -21.56
N ALA A 158 5.21 -4.95 -21.20
CA ALA A 158 5.30 -5.56 -19.87
C ALA A 158 6.76 -5.86 -19.47
N GLN A 159 7.54 -6.44 -20.37
CA GLN A 159 8.94 -6.76 -20.12
C GLN A 159 9.80 -5.49 -19.92
N ARG A 160 9.58 -4.45 -20.76
CA ARG A 160 10.27 -3.16 -20.60
C ARG A 160 9.93 -2.50 -19.27
N ALA A 161 8.64 -2.41 -18.95
CA ALA A 161 8.15 -1.84 -17.68
C ALA A 161 8.70 -2.58 -16.46
N ALA A 162 8.67 -3.92 -16.47
CA ALA A 162 9.21 -4.75 -15.40
C ALA A 162 10.72 -4.55 -15.19
N ARG A 163 11.49 -4.43 -16.26
CA ARG A 163 12.93 -4.18 -16.21
C ARG A 163 13.25 -2.82 -15.59
N LEU A 164 12.51 -1.78 -16.00
CA LEU A 164 12.75 -0.40 -15.54
C LEU A 164 12.28 -0.16 -14.11
N ALA A 165 11.35 -0.97 -13.62
CA ALA A 165 10.80 -0.85 -12.28
C ALA A 165 11.60 -1.63 -11.20
N GLU A 166 12.62 -2.41 -11.59
CA GLU A 166 13.55 -3.10 -10.67
C GLU A 166 12.85 -3.87 -9.52
N GLY A 167 11.76 -4.56 -9.83
CA GLY A 167 10.98 -5.34 -8.86
C GLY A 167 9.87 -4.56 -8.15
N HIS A 168 9.71 -3.26 -8.40
CA HIS A 168 8.62 -2.47 -7.86
C HIS A 168 7.33 -2.69 -8.67
N ILE A 169 6.45 -3.60 -8.23
CA ILE A 169 5.25 -4.02 -8.97
C ILE A 169 4.33 -2.84 -9.33
N GLY A 170 4.12 -1.89 -8.39
CA GLY A 170 3.27 -0.72 -8.62
C GLY A 170 3.81 0.20 -9.72
N ILE A 171 5.12 0.49 -9.69
CA ILE A 171 5.78 1.29 -10.75
C ILE A 171 5.77 0.53 -12.07
N ALA A 172 6.02 -0.77 -12.07
CA ALA A 172 5.94 -1.58 -13.28
C ALA A 172 4.55 -1.53 -13.93
N LYS A 173 3.50 -1.61 -13.11
CA LYS A 173 2.12 -1.46 -13.59
C LYS A 173 1.87 -0.08 -14.17
N LEU A 174 2.32 0.98 -13.49
CA LEU A 174 2.19 2.36 -13.95
C LEU A 174 2.88 2.56 -15.31
N TYR A 175 4.13 2.11 -15.44
CA TYR A 175 4.88 2.17 -16.71
C TYR A 175 4.24 1.36 -17.84
N ALA A 176 3.56 0.27 -17.52
CA ALA A 176 2.91 -0.57 -18.51
C ALA A 176 1.57 -0.01 -19.00
N THR A 177 0.84 0.71 -18.13
CA THR A 177 -0.54 1.15 -18.40
C THR A 177 -0.67 2.64 -18.73
N ASP A 178 0.35 3.46 -18.44
CA ASP A 178 0.35 4.89 -18.69
C ASP A 178 1.53 5.28 -19.60
N GLU A 179 1.23 5.49 -20.89
CA GLU A 179 2.22 5.87 -21.89
C GLU A 179 2.88 7.23 -21.58
N ARG A 180 2.16 8.15 -20.94
CA ARG A 180 2.70 9.48 -20.59
C ARG A 180 3.80 9.35 -19.56
N VAL A 181 3.58 8.59 -18.48
CA VAL A 181 4.58 8.39 -17.43
C VAL A 181 5.84 7.73 -18.00
N MET A 182 5.69 6.82 -18.96
CA MET A 182 6.83 6.19 -19.62
C MET A 182 7.56 7.19 -20.54
N SER A 183 6.83 8.01 -21.29
CA SER A 183 7.40 9.05 -22.17
C SER A 183 8.15 10.12 -21.35
N ASP A 184 7.52 10.64 -20.31
CA ASP A 184 8.13 11.65 -19.43
C ASP A 184 9.44 11.15 -18.81
N ARG A 185 9.45 9.86 -18.39
CA ARG A 185 10.68 9.22 -17.90
C ARG A 185 11.76 9.16 -18.99
N ASP A 186 11.42 8.75 -20.18
CA ASP A 186 12.39 8.63 -21.29
C ASP A 186 12.93 10.01 -21.70
N GLU A 187 12.09 11.01 -21.79
CA GLU A 187 12.50 12.40 -22.05
C GLU A 187 13.46 12.92 -20.98
N LEU A 188 13.18 12.60 -19.71
CA LEU A 188 14.06 12.95 -18.60
C LEU A 188 15.43 12.31 -18.72
N VAL A 189 15.48 11.01 -19.01
CA VAL A 189 16.74 10.27 -19.18
C VAL A 189 17.53 10.86 -20.36
N VAL A 190 16.89 11.13 -21.49
CA VAL A 190 17.50 11.77 -22.65
C VAL A 190 18.00 13.17 -22.28
N GLY A 191 17.20 13.97 -21.55
CA GLY A 191 17.59 15.27 -21.08
C GLY A 191 18.86 15.25 -20.22
N VAL A 192 18.94 14.30 -19.25
CA VAL A 192 20.14 14.12 -18.41
C VAL A 192 21.37 13.72 -19.23
N LEU A 193 21.21 12.79 -20.18
CA LEU A 193 22.31 12.32 -21.04
C LEU A 193 22.84 13.41 -21.98
N ASN A 194 22.04 14.40 -22.31
CA ASN A 194 22.41 15.50 -23.21
C ASN A 194 22.83 16.80 -22.47
N LEU A 195 23.00 16.77 -21.15
CA LEU A 195 23.48 17.91 -20.38
C LEU A 195 24.89 18.31 -20.83
N ALA A 196 25.02 19.50 -21.43
CA ALA A 196 26.30 20.04 -21.88
C ALA A 196 26.76 21.22 -21.00
N ARG A 197 25.84 21.94 -20.39
CA ARG A 197 26.13 23.16 -19.60
C ARG A 197 25.37 23.13 -18.28
N ALA A 198 25.86 23.86 -17.29
CA ALA A 198 25.19 24.03 -16.01
C ALA A 198 23.79 24.66 -16.14
N SER A 199 23.59 25.56 -17.12
CA SER A 199 22.30 26.14 -17.44
C SER A 199 21.26 25.09 -17.83
N ASP A 200 21.67 24.07 -18.58
CA ASP A 200 20.80 23.02 -19.06
C ASP A 200 20.28 22.16 -17.89
N ALA A 201 21.17 21.94 -16.91
CA ALA A 201 20.79 21.23 -15.68
C ALA A 201 19.76 21.99 -14.84
N VAL A 202 19.88 23.32 -14.75
CA VAL A 202 18.92 24.18 -14.03
C VAL A 202 17.55 24.16 -14.71
N LEU A 203 17.52 24.27 -16.04
CA LEU A 203 16.28 24.21 -16.81
C LEU A 203 15.61 22.82 -16.67
N LEU A 204 16.37 21.75 -16.79
CA LEU A 204 15.86 20.39 -16.63
C LEU A 204 15.32 20.17 -15.22
N ALA A 205 16.01 20.64 -14.18
CA ALA A 205 15.54 20.55 -12.80
C ALA A 205 14.23 21.34 -12.59
N GLY A 206 14.09 22.53 -13.20
CA GLY A 206 12.85 23.30 -13.19
C GLY A 206 11.68 22.52 -13.80
N ASN A 207 11.86 21.97 -15.00
CA ASN A 207 10.85 21.15 -15.68
C ASN A 207 10.45 19.91 -14.86
N LEU A 208 11.42 19.26 -14.20
CA LEU A 208 11.17 18.12 -13.32
C LEU A 208 10.28 18.48 -12.13
N ILE A 209 10.57 19.60 -11.48
CA ILE A 209 9.80 20.06 -10.34
C ILE A 209 8.37 20.41 -10.77
N ASP A 210 8.22 21.06 -11.91
CA ASP A 210 6.90 21.46 -12.42
C ASP A 210 6.07 20.25 -12.86
N ASN A 211 6.69 19.27 -13.53
CA ASN A 211 6.03 18.00 -13.87
C ASN A 211 5.64 17.22 -12.62
N ALA A 212 6.51 17.13 -11.62
CA ALA A 212 6.22 16.44 -10.37
C ALA A 212 5.05 17.10 -9.60
N LYS A 213 4.98 18.42 -9.58
CA LYS A 213 3.85 19.17 -8.99
C LYS A 213 2.55 18.90 -9.73
N ALA A 214 2.57 19.01 -11.06
CA ALA A 214 1.40 18.75 -11.90
C ALA A 214 0.88 17.32 -11.71
N GLN A 215 1.78 16.35 -11.62
CA GLN A 215 1.41 14.97 -11.39
C GLN A 215 0.84 14.74 -9.99
N ALA A 216 1.45 15.32 -8.96
CA ALA A 216 0.93 15.26 -7.59
C ALA A 216 -0.48 15.88 -7.46
N GLU A 217 -0.73 17.01 -8.13
CA GLU A 217 -2.06 17.63 -8.19
C GLU A 217 -3.08 16.75 -8.94
N ALA A 218 -2.68 16.15 -10.05
CA ALA A 218 -3.53 15.23 -10.80
C ALA A 218 -3.89 13.99 -9.98
N ASP A 219 -2.93 13.42 -9.26
CA ASP A 219 -3.14 12.26 -8.37
C ASP A 219 -4.01 12.62 -7.18
N ALA A 220 -3.81 13.77 -6.54
CA ALA A 220 -4.65 14.27 -5.45
C ALA A 220 -6.10 14.46 -5.91
N ASN A 221 -6.31 15.05 -7.09
CA ASN A 221 -7.63 15.22 -7.67
C ASN A 221 -8.31 13.89 -8.00
N ARG A 222 -7.55 12.91 -8.51
CA ARG A 222 -8.06 11.54 -8.80
C ARG A 222 -8.48 10.81 -7.55
N ILE A 223 -7.67 10.88 -6.48
CA ILE A 223 -7.97 10.28 -5.18
C ILE A 223 -9.24 10.92 -4.60
N THR A 224 -9.31 12.25 -4.58
CA THR A 224 -10.47 13.00 -4.09
C THR A 224 -11.74 12.65 -4.87
N ALA A 225 -11.66 12.62 -6.19
CA ALA A 225 -12.80 12.24 -7.05
C ALA A 225 -13.24 10.79 -6.80
N GLY A 226 -12.30 9.87 -6.60
CA GLY A 226 -12.57 8.48 -6.25
C GLY A 226 -13.27 8.34 -4.89
N GLN A 227 -12.80 9.06 -3.88
CA GLN A 227 -13.41 9.09 -2.55
C GLN A 227 -14.82 9.70 -2.58
N GLU A 228 -15.00 10.79 -3.33
CA GLU A 228 -16.32 11.42 -3.51
C GLU A 228 -17.31 10.49 -4.24
N ALA A 229 -16.85 9.77 -5.26
CA ALA A 229 -17.67 8.81 -5.99
C ALA A 229 -18.11 7.64 -5.09
N GLU A 230 -17.17 7.10 -4.31
CA GLU A 230 -17.44 6.01 -3.36
C GLU A 230 -18.38 6.46 -2.24
N PHE A 231 -18.16 7.67 -1.68
CA PHE A 231 -19.05 8.27 -0.68
C PHE A 231 -20.49 8.40 -1.23
N ARG A 232 -20.65 8.89 -2.46
CA ARG A 232 -21.95 8.98 -3.11
C ARG A 232 -22.60 7.62 -3.29
N ARG A 233 -21.83 6.62 -3.72
CA ARG A 233 -22.30 5.24 -3.89
C ARG A 233 -22.82 4.64 -2.58
N ILE A 234 -22.08 4.81 -1.49
CA ILE A 234 -22.44 4.27 -0.16
C ILE A 234 -23.70 4.94 0.38
N ASN A 235 -23.85 6.26 0.17
CA ASN A 235 -24.99 7.03 0.69
C ASN A 235 -26.17 7.14 -0.29
N GLY A 236 -26.14 6.47 -1.42
CA GLY A 236 -27.23 6.49 -2.42
C GLY A 236 -27.46 7.87 -3.06
N LEU A 237 -26.43 8.73 -3.10
CA LEU A 237 -26.50 10.09 -3.66
C LEU A 237 -26.33 10.05 -5.18
N ALA A 238 -27.11 10.87 -5.90
CA ALA A 238 -26.93 11.05 -7.32
C ALA A 238 -25.61 11.83 -7.63
N PRO A 239 -25.06 11.72 -8.85
CA PRO A 239 -23.85 12.47 -9.25
C PRO A 239 -23.95 13.98 -9.08
N SER A 240 -25.16 14.52 -9.18
CA SER A 240 -25.48 15.96 -9.04
C SER A 240 -25.70 16.43 -7.61
N ASP A 241 -25.84 15.53 -6.65
CA ASP A 241 -26.16 15.87 -5.28
C ASP A 241 -24.95 16.54 -4.57
N ARG A 242 -25.25 17.54 -3.75
CA ARG A 242 -24.21 18.29 -3.03
C ARG A 242 -23.76 17.52 -1.78
N ILE A 243 -22.48 17.23 -1.66
CA ILE A 243 -21.93 16.62 -0.43
C ILE A 243 -21.92 17.67 0.69
N PRO A 244 -22.52 17.40 1.86
CA PRO A 244 -22.55 18.36 2.98
C PRO A 244 -21.14 18.70 3.47
N PRO A 245 -20.87 19.98 3.86
CA PRO A 245 -19.52 20.42 4.26
C PRO A 245 -18.94 19.71 5.50
N LYS A 246 -19.79 19.11 6.34
CA LYS A 246 -19.36 18.35 7.53
C LYS A 246 -18.85 16.94 7.23
N LEU A 247 -18.93 16.50 5.97
CA LEU A 247 -18.58 15.15 5.50
C LEU A 247 -17.50 15.21 4.38
N ARG A 248 -16.89 16.36 4.21
CA ARG A 248 -15.77 16.62 3.28
C ARG A 248 -14.44 16.41 3.94
#